data_f8c0c753571a15140d2cb7988162b1a3
#
_entry.id   f8c0c753571a15140d2cb7988162b1a3
#
_cell.length_a   1.000
_cell.length_b   1.000
_cell.length_c   1.000
_cell.angle_alpha   90.00
_cell.angle_beta   90.00
_cell.angle_gamma   90.00
#
_symmetry.space_group_name_H-M   'P 1'
#
loop_
_entity.id
_entity.type
_entity.pdbx_description
1 polymer ?
#
loop_
_entity_poly.entity_id
_entity_poly.type
_entity_poly.pdbx_seq_one_letter_code
_entity_poly.pdbx_strand_id
1 'polypeptide(L)'
;IEQEILERQLDDEPPRGRIAQLSALTPMWIYAAYELLRTWRQRCEEVIKLAENGGINLKATNLERELGYRHYDRELRAQQLRDALERPELVDQMRVDLRRTEMGFTRLEFLRVALAKHEVSKKGSKKPIAFAPGLATVDRHCGAMQYELSNGGSIIGYISRRDVAETIRYIPELENPSDEDLAGFRAYMNPPDVEPPGE
;
A
#
# COMPACT_ATOMS: atom_id res chain seq x y z
N ILE A 1 -16.66 -5.50 -13.59
CA ILE A 1 -17.47 -5.59 -12.36
C ILE A 1 -17.78 -4.19 -11.85
N GLU A 2 -16.78 -3.35 -11.51
CA GLU A 2 -16.99 -1.99 -10.95
C GLU A 2 -17.83 -1.11 -11.87
N GLN A 3 -17.50 -1.07 -13.16
CA GLN A 3 -18.26 -0.31 -14.13
C GLN A 3 -19.70 -0.79 -14.26
N GLU A 4 -19.93 -2.11 -14.25
CA GLU A 4 -21.29 -2.69 -14.30
C GLU A 4 -22.09 -2.34 -13.04
N ILE A 5 -21.44 -2.32 -11.87
CA ILE A 5 -22.07 -1.89 -10.63
C ILE A 5 -22.46 -0.42 -10.71
N LEU A 6 -21.54 0.43 -11.20
CA LEU A 6 -21.77 1.86 -11.33
C LEU A 6 -22.94 2.15 -12.30
N GLU A 7 -22.96 1.52 -13.46
CA GLU A 7 -24.04 1.68 -14.45
C GLU A 7 -25.41 1.27 -13.87
N ARG A 8 -25.50 0.14 -13.17
CA ARG A 8 -26.76 -0.35 -12.58
C ARG A 8 -27.20 0.39 -11.32
N GLN A 9 -26.28 1.09 -10.63
CA GLN A 9 -26.68 1.98 -9.54
C GLN A 9 -27.50 3.18 -10.03
N LEU A 10 -27.31 3.57 -11.29
CA LEU A 10 -28.10 4.63 -11.92
C LEU A 10 -29.54 4.17 -12.26
N ASP A 11 -29.76 2.86 -12.36
CA ASP A 11 -31.05 2.24 -12.69
C ASP A 11 -31.83 1.78 -11.45
N ASP A 12 -31.44 2.16 -10.22
CA ASP A 12 -32.02 1.75 -8.94
C ASP A 12 -32.03 0.23 -8.67
N GLU A 13 -31.40 -0.57 -9.49
CA GLU A 13 -31.27 -2.02 -9.31
C GLU A 13 -29.85 -2.41 -8.87
N PRO A 14 -29.57 -2.58 -7.57
CA PRO A 14 -28.25 -2.98 -7.13
C PRO A 14 -27.92 -4.41 -7.64
N PRO A 15 -26.79 -4.59 -8.37
CA PRO A 15 -26.38 -5.90 -8.90
C PRO A 15 -25.80 -6.77 -7.79
N ARG A 16 -26.67 -7.30 -6.93
CA ARG A 16 -26.30 -8.02 -5.69
C ARG A 16 -25.24 -9.10 -5.90
N GLY A 17 -25.33 -9.87 -6.98
CA GLY A 17 -24.34 -10.90 -7.30
C GLY A 17 -22.95 -10.31 -7.61
N ARG A 18 -22.90 -9.17 -8.28
CA ARG A 18 -21.64 -8.47 -8.59
C ARG A 18 -21.03 -7.80 -7.35
N ILE A 19 -21.86 -7.25 -6.48
CA ILE A 19 -21.41 -6.70 -5.20
C ILE A 19 -20.81 -7.81 -4.35
N ALA A 20 -21.45 -8.97 -4.24
CA ALA A 20 -20.91 -10.12 -3.51
C ALA A 20 -19.56 -10.59 -4.09
N GLN A 21 -19.46 -10.68 -5.43
CA GLN A 21 -18.20 -11.03 -6.10
C GLN A 21 -17.11 -9.99 -5.84
N LEU A 22 -17.42 -8.71 -5.93
CA LEU A 22 -16.47 -7.62 -5.64
C LEU A 22 -16.01 -7.65 -4.19
N SER A 23 -16.94 -7.87 -3.24
CA SER A 23 -16.62 -8.01 -1.80
C SER A 23 -15.66 -9.15 -1.52
N ALA A 24 -15.79 -10.28 -2.23
CA ALA A 24 -14.88 -11.42 -2.06
C ALA A 24 -13.51 -11.18 -2.69
N LEU A 25 -13.44 -10.54 -3.86
CA LEU A 25 -12.19 -10.34 -4.59
C LEU A 25 -11.36 -9.15 -4.08
N THR A 26 -12.01 -8.12 -3.54
CA THR A 26 -11.30 -6.89 -3.13
C THR A 26 -10.26 -7.15 -2.04
N PRO A 27 -10.53 -7.87 -0.94
CA PRO A 27 -9.50 -8.18 0.06
C PRO A 27 -8.30 -8.92 -0.53
N MET A 28 -8.53 -9.91 -1.39
CA MET A 28 -7.46 -10.66 -2.07
C MET A 28 -6.56 -9.73 -2.89
N TRP A 29 -7.18 -8.81 -3.64
CA TRP A 29 -6.46 -7.82 -4.42
C TRP A 29 -5.67 -6.85 -3.53
N ILE A 30 -6.24 -6.38 -2.41
CA ILE A 30 -5.58 -5.51 -1.43
C ILE A 30 -4.32 -6.19 -0.85
N TYR A 31 -4.42 -7.47 -0.48
CA TYR A 31 -3.27 -8.23 0.01
C TYR A 31 -2.17 -8.37 -1.06
N ALA A 32 -2.55 -8.68 -2.30
CA ALA A 32 -1.60 -8.80 -3.40
C ALA A 32 -0.91 -7.45 -3.70
N ALA A 33 -1.66 -6.36 -3.75
CA ALA A 33 -1.13 -5.01 -3.97
C ALA A 33 -0.17 -4.59 -2.84
N TYR A 34 -0.53 -4.87 -1.58
CA TYR A 34 0.35 -4.61 -0.44
C TYR A 34 1.67 -5.38 -0.55
N GLU A 35 1.64 -6.69 -0.81
CA GLU A 35 2.85 -7.51 -0.90
C GLU A 35 3.75 -7.09 -2.07
N LEU A 36 3.15 -6.72 -3.21
CA LEU A 36 3.88 -6.17 -4.35
C LEU A 36 4.61 -4.87 -3.96
N LEU A 37 3.88 -3.91 -3.40
CA LEU A 37 4.42 -2.61 -3.05
C LEU A 37 5.44 -2.70 -1.90
N ARG A 38 5.18 -3.54 -0.88
CA ARG A 38 6.10 -3.82 0.22
C ARG A 38 7.42 -4.39 -0.30
N THR A 39 7.35 -5.40 -1.18
CA THR A 39 8.55 -6.04 -1.74
C THR A 39 9.36 -5.06 -2.59
N TRP A 40 8.68 -4.23 -3.39
CA TRP A 40 9.33 -3.19 -4.17
C TRP A 40 10.04 -2.17 -3.26
N ARG A 41 9.36 -1.65 -2.24
CA ARG A 41 9.94 -0.71 -1.26
C ARG A 41 11.18 -1.29 -0.57
N GLN A 42 11.09 -2.52 -0.07
CA GLN A 42 12.23 -3.22 0.56
C GLN A 42 13.43 -3.37 -0.38
N ARG A 43 13.17 -3.65 -1.65
CA ARG A 43 14.24 -3.74 -2.67
C ARG A 43 14.89 -2.39 -2.95
N CYS A 44 14.12 -1.31 -3.01
CA CYS A 44 14.66 0.04 -3.16
C CYS A 44 15.50 0.43 -1.93
N GLU A 45 15.01 0.21 -0.73
CA GLU A 45 15.72 0.47 0.53
C GLU A 45 17.04 -0.33 0.61
N GLU A 46 17.03 -1.60 0.20
CA GLU A 46 18.25 -2.41 0.11
C GLU A 46 19.27 -1.81 -0.85
N VAL A 47 18.85 -1.38 -2.04
CA VAL A 47 19.76 -0.77 -3.04
C VAL A 47 20.33 0.55 -2.51
N ILE A 48 19.48 1.41 -1.93
CA ILE A 48 19.93 2.69 -1.33
C ILE A 48 20.97 2.43 -0.24
N LYS A 49 20.71 1.51 0.68
CA LYS A 49 21.64 1.14 1.75
C LYS A 49 22.96 0.59 1.21
N LEU A 50 22.91 -0.22 0.15
CA LEU A 50 24.11 -0.74 -0.51
C LEU A 50 24.89 0.37 -1.22
N ALA A 51 24.20 1.37 -1.79
CA ALA A 51 24.84 2.53 -2.40
C ALA A 51 25.58 3.38 -1.34
N GLU A 52 24.95 3.63 -0.21
CA GLU A 52 25.49 4.43 0.88
C GLU A 52 26.72 3.80 1.54
N ASN A 53 26.79 2.49 1.65
CA ASN A 53 27.93 1.78 2.24
C ASN A 53 28.91 1.21 1.22
N GLY A 54 28.76 1.49 -0.08
CA GLY A 54 29.63 1.01 -1.15
C GLY A 54 29.51 -0.49 -1.46
N GLY A 55 28.47 -1.16 -0.95
CA GLY A 55 28.31 -2.62 -1.03
C GLY A 55 27.70 -3.16 -2.31
N ILE A 56 27.24 -2.31 -3.24
CA ILE A 56 26.54 -2.76 -4.46
C ILE A 56 27.40 -3.74 -5.27
N ASN A 57 28.66 -3.37 -5.55
CA ASN A 57 29.56 -4.21 -6.35
C ASN A 57 29.79 -5.59 -5.73
N LEU A 58 30.05 -5.63 -4.42
CA LEU A 58 30.25 -6.88 -3.69
C LEU A 58 29.00 -7.79 -3.75
N LYS A 59 27.83 -7.19 -3.55
CA LYS A 59 26.55 -7.91 -3.60
C LYS A 59 26.28 -8.47 -5.01
N ALA A 60 26.47 -7.66 -6.06
CA ALA A 60 26.30 -8.08 -7.44
C ALA A 60 27.24 -9.25 -7.77
N THR A 61 28.54 -9.13 -7.49
CA THR A 61 29.52 -10.19 -7.71
C THR A 61 29.16 -11.49 -6.98
N ASN A 62 28.64 -11.41 -5.76
CA ASN A 62 28.19 -12.60 -5.03
C ASN A 62 26.97 -13.26 -5.68
N LEU A 63 26.07 -12.49 -6.29
CA LEU A 63 24.92 -13.04 -7.03
C LEU A 63 25.32 -13.65 -8.36
N GLU A 64 26.40 -13.17 -9.01
CA GLU A 64 26.93 -13.66 -10.27
C GLU A 64 27.73 -14.97 -10.14
N ARG A 65 28.07 -15.40 -8.91
CA ARG A 65 28.81 -16.65 -8.70
C ARG A 65 28.04 -17.84 -9.27
N GLU A 66 28.71 -18.66 -10.03
CA GLU A 66 28.19 -19.92 -10.54
C GLU A 66 27.83 -20.88 -9.41
N LEU A 67 26.62 -21.45 -9.50
CA LEU A 67 26.09 -22.45 -8.57
C LEU A 67 25.96 -23.85 -9.21
N GLY A 68 26.48 -24.01 -10.43
CA GLY A 68 26.31 -25.24 -11.21
C GLY A 68 24.95 -25.40 -11.88
N TYR A 69 24.05 -24.43 -11.71
CA TYR A 69 22.74 -24.36 -12.37
C TYR A 69 22.33 -22.89 -12.56
N ARG A 70 21.52 -22.65 -13.59
CA ARG A 70 21.01 -21.30 -13.88
C ARG A 70 19.94 -20.87 -12.89
N HIS A 71 20.07 -19.68 -12.34
CA HIS A 71 19.13 -19.12 -11.39
C HIS A 71 18.69 -17.73 -11.86
N TYR A 72 17.61 -17.68 -12.64
CA TYR A 72 17.14 -16.47 -13.31
C TYR A 72 16.96 -15.26 -12.36
N ASP A 73 16.34 -15.46 -11.20
CA ASP A 73 16.11 -14.37 -10.25
C ASP A 73 17.41 -13.75 -9.73
N ARG A 74 18.46 -14.56 -9.55
CA ARG A 74 19.78 -14.06 -9.13
C ARG A 74 20.45 -13.25 -10.24
N GLU A 75 20.39 -13.74 -11.47
CA GLU A 75 20.92 -13.05 -12.66
C GLU A 75 20.23 -11.69 -12.82
N LEU A 76 18.90 -11.68 -12.76
CA LEU A 76 18.12 -10.45 -12.85
C LEU A 76 18.47 -9.46 -11.72
N ARG A 77 18.60 -9.97 -10.49
CA ARG A 77 18.96 -9.11 -9.35
C ARG A 77 20.37 -8.56 -9.45
N ALA A 78 21.33 -9.38 -9.93
CA ALA A 78 22.70 -8.92 -10.18
C ALA A 78 22.71 -7.80 -11.22
N GLN A 79 21.96 -7.98 -12.34
CA GLN A 79 21.84 -6.95 -13.38
C GLN A 79 21.25 -5.65 -12.83
N GLN A 80 20.18 -5.70 -12.03
CA GLN A 80 19.59 -4.52 -11.39
C GLN A 80 20.60 -3.76 -10.52
N LEU A 81 21.45 -4.49 -9.80
CA LEU A 81 22.52 -3.87 -8.98
C LEU A 81 23.63 -3.28 -9.85
N ARG A 82 24.00 -3.90 -10.97
CA ARG A 82 24.93 -3.32 -11.93
C ARG A 82 24.37 -2.04 -12.55
N ASP A 83 23.12 -2.06 -12.96
CA ASP A 83 22.42 -0.87 -13.48
C ASP A 83 22.45 0.30 -12.47
N ALA A 84 22.20 0.02 -11.19
CA ALA A 84 22.25 1.03 -10.14
C ALA A 84 23.67 1.53 -9.86
N LEU A 85 24.70 0.72 -10.08
CA LEU A 85 26.10 1.12 -9.96
C LEU A 85 26.54 2.02 -11.13
N GLU A 86 26.10 1.69 -12.35
CA GLU A 86 26.44 2.44 -13.57
C GLU A 86 25.65 3.75 -13.69
N ARG A 87 24.45 3.79 -13.11
CA ARG A 87 23.51 4.91 -13.17
C ARG A 87 23.07 5.36 -11.77
N PRO A 88 23.90 6.14 -11.04
CA PRO A 88 23.58 6.59 -9.69
C PRO A 88 22.25 7.33 -9.56
N GLU A 89 21.80 7.98 -10.64
CA GLU A 89 20.51 8.67 -10.70
C GLU A 89 19.31 7.74 -10.45
N LEU A 90 19.47 6.43 -10.70
CA LEU A 90 18.42 5.45 -10.35
C LEU A 90 18.23 5.33 -8.85
N VAL A 91 19.33 5.45 -8.07
CA VAL A 91 19.27 5.41 -6.61
C VAL A 91 18.55 6.65 -6.08
N ASP A 92 18.83 7.82 -6.66
CA ASP A 92 18.15 9.06 -6.29
C ASP A 92 16.66 9.01 -6.65
N GLN A 93 16.33 8.46 -7.82
CA GLN A 93 14.93 8.24 -8.20
C GLN A 93 14.23 7.27 -7.22
N MET A 94 14.89 6.20 -6.77
CA MET A 94 14.33 5.29 -5.76
C MET A 94 14.02 6.02 -4.45
N ARG A 95 14.89 6.95 -4.01
CA ARG A 95 14.62 7.77 -2.80
C ARG A 95 13.36 8.63 -2.98
N VAL A 96 13.24 9.28 -4.13
CA VAL A 96 12.07 10.10 -4.46
C VAL A 96 10.81 9.26 -4.49
N ASP A 97 10.84 8.10 -5.15
CA ASP A 97 9.65 7.25 -5.29
C ASP A 97 9.23 6.58 -3.97
N LEU A 98 10.20 6.22 -3.10
CA LEU A 98 9.89 5.76 -1.74
C LEU A 98 9.14 6.85 -0.95
N ARG A 99 9.58 8.11 -1.07
CA ARG A 99 8.95 9.24 -0.40
C ARG A 99 7.56 9.53 -0.96
N ARG A 100 7.40 9.53 -2.27
CA ARG A 100 6.10 9.70 -2.97
C ARG A 100 5.07 8.66 -2.55
N THR A 101 5.50 7.43 -2.36
CA THR A 101 4.62 6.32 -1.98
C THR A 101 4.35 6.20 -0.48
N GLU A 102 5.00 6.97 0.37
CA GLU A 102 4.93 6.84 1.83
C GLU A 102 3.48 6.89 2.35
N MET A 103 2.72 7.93 1.99
CA MET A 103 1.35 8.10 2.46
C MET A 103 0.42 7.00 1.94
N GLY A 104 0.51 6.69 0.64
CA GLY A 104 -0.32 5.65 0.02
C GLY A 104 -0.02 4.26 0.58
N PHE A 105 1.26 3.96 0.78
CA PHE A 105 1.68 2.69 1.38
C PHE A 105 1.21 2.56 2.82
N THR A 106 1.35 3.60 3.65
CA THR A 106 0.89 3.60 5.04
C THR A 106 -0.62 3.35 5.14
N ARG A 107 -1.44 3.98 4.28
CA ARG A 107 -2.89 3.75 4.24
C ARG A 107 -3.22 2.31 3.79
N LEU A 108 -2.49 1.79 2.81
CA LEU A 108 -2.66 0.42 2.32
C LEU A 108 -2.27 -0.60 3.40
N GLU A 109 -1.16 -0.38 4.11
CA GLU A 109 -0.74 -1.23 5.23
C GLU A 109 -1.77 -1.23 6.36
N PHE A 110 -2.29 -0.05 6.70
CA PHE A 110 -3.36 0.10 7.68
C PHE A 110 -4.59 -0.73 7.28
N LEU A 111 -5.07 -0.57 6.04
CA LEU A 111 -6.21 -1.32 5.53
C LEU A 111 -5.94 -2.84 5.55
N ARG A 112 -4.78 -3.26 5.06
CA ARG A 112 -4.40 -4.68 5.05
C ARG A 112 -4.37 -5.28 6.45
N VAL A 113 -3.78 -4.58 7.42
CA VAL A 113 -3.71 -5.04 8.81
C VAL A 113 -5.11 -5.12 9.43
N ALA A 114 -5.96 -4.15 9.17
CA ALA A 114 -7.32 -4.11 9.65
C ALA A 114 -8.18 -5.25 9.07
N LEU A 115 -8.07 -5.52 7.77
CA LEU A 115 -8.76 -6.64 7.11
C LEU A 115 -8.26 -8.02 7.59
N ALA A 116 -6.98 -8.15 8.00
CA ALA A 116 -6.43 -9.39 8.52
C ALA A 116 -6.86 -9.69 9.96
N LYS A 117 -7.18 -8.66 10.73
CA LYS A 117 -7.56 -8.79 12.13
C LYS A 117 -9.08 -8.80 12.25
N HIS A 118 -9.68 -9.96 12.07
CA HIS A 118 -11.12 -10.17 12.28
C HIS A 118 -11.58 -9.98 13.73
N GLU A 119 -10.66 -9.74 14.66
CA GLU A 119 -10.99 -9.51 16.05
C GLU A 119 -11.19 -8.03 16.32
N VAL A 120 -12.36 -7.70 16.87
CA VAL A 120 -12.61 -6.42 17.54
C VAL A 120 -11.55 -6.25 18.62
N SER A 121 -10.78 -5.18 18.52
CA SER A 121 -9.72 -4.85 19.47
C SER A 121 -10.27 -4.89 20.91
N LYS A 122 -9.63 -5.65 21.78
CA LYS A 122 -9.96 -5.64 23.23
C LYS A 122 -9.82 -4.20 23.74
N LYS A 123 -10.78 -3.80 24.61
CA LYS A 123 -10.88 -2.48 25.26
C LYS A 123 -9.47 -1.99 25.68
N GLY A 124 -9.05 -0.84 25.14
CA GLY A 124 -7.80 -0.17 25.51
C GLY A 124 -6.60 -0.37 24.57
N SER A 125 -6.69 -1.08 23.45
CA SER A 125 -5.61 -1.12 22.47
C SER A 125 -5.87 -0.11 21.33
N LYS A 126 -4.96 0.84 21.14
CA LYS A 126 -4.88 1.74 19.96
C LYS A 126 -4.55 0.92 18.71
N LYS A 127 -5.50 0.16 18.20
CA LYS A 127 -5.28 -0.62 16.97
C LYS A 127 -6.17 -0.06 15.87
N PRO A 128 -5.58 0.16 14.68
CA PRO A 128 -6.34 0.56 13.53
C PRO A 128 -7.45 -0.44 13.25
N ILE A 129 -8.63 0.07 12.96
CA ILE A 129 -9.81 -0.71 12.60
C ILE A 129 -10.24 -0.27 11.21
N ALA A 130 -10.32 -1.23 10.28
CA ALA A 130 -11.16 -1.08 9.12
C ALA A 130 -12.39 -1.95 9.35
N PHE A 131 -13.56 -1.38 9.17
CA PHE A 131 -14.77 -2.18 9.30
C PHE A 131 -14.72 -3.32 8.27
N ALA A 132 -14.89 -4.53 8.79
CA ALA A 132 -14.76 -5.80 8.09
C ALA A 132 -15.70 -5.89 6.87
N PRO A 133 -15.50 -6.86 5.96
CA PRO A 133 -16.17 -6.97 4.67
C PRO A 133 -17.69 -6.81 4.66
N GLY A 134 -18.38 -7.03 5.77
CA GLY A 134 -19.82 -6.85 5.88
C GLY A 134 -20.31 -5.41 6.01
N LEU A 135 -19.42 -4.44 6.25
CA LEU A 135 -19.73 -3.02 6.39
C LEU A 135 -19.07 -2.16 5.31
N ALA A 136 -18.34 -2.80 4.39
CA ALA A 136 -17.81 -2.11 3.24
C ALA A 136 -18.97 -1.62 2.35
N THR A 137 -18.84 -0.39 1.87
CA THR A 137 -19.80 0.21 0.94
C THR A 137 -19.24 0.21 -0.48
N VAL A 138 -20.12 0.42 -1.44
CA VAL A 138 -19.69 0.66 -2.83
C VAL A 138 -19.57 2.16 -3.03
N ASP A 139 -18.39 2.61 -3.48
CA ASP A 139 -18.17 3.98 -3.86
C ASP A 139 -19.05 4.34 -5.07
N ARG A 140 -19.87 5.38 -4.93
CA ARG A 140 -20.84 5.79 -5.96
C ARG A 140 -20.21 6.45 -7.18
N HIS A 141 -18.96 6.89 -7.07
CA HIS A 141 -18.25 7.55 -8.17
C HIS A 141 -17.49 6.58 -9.08
N CYS A 142 -17.02 5.46 -8.51
CA CYS A 142 -16.20 4.52 -9.27
C CYS A 142 -16.67 3.06 -9.19
N GLY A 143 -17.69 2.75 -8.41
CA GLY A 143 -18.21 1.37 -8.24
C GLY A 143 -17.28 0.43 -7.47
N ALA A 144 -16.19 0.93 -6.91
CA ALA A 144 -15.24 0.12 -6.14
C ALA A 144 -15.71 -0.12 -4.70
N MET A 145 -15.29 -1.22 -4.10
CA MET A 145 -15.46 -1.40 -2.64
C MET A 145 -14.65 -0.37 -1.88
N GLN A 146 -15.31 0.31 -0.95
CA GLN A 146 -14.77 1.36 -0.09
C GLN A 146 -14.85 0.92 1.37
N TYR A 147 -13.77 1.15 2.12
CA TYR A 147 -13.65 0.83 3.53
C TYR A 147 -13.47 2.11 4.34
N GLU A 148 -14.22 2.21 5.42
CA GLU A 148 -13.99 3.24 6.44
C GLU A 148 -12.79 2.82 7.30
N LEU A 149 -11.86 3.74 7.47
CA LEU A 149 -10.70 3.57 8.35
C LEU A 149 -10.92 4.38 9.62
N SER A 150 -10.68 3.75 10.77
CA SER A 150 -10.75 4.42 12.07
C SER A 150 -9.56 4.03 12.94
N ASN A 151 -9.12 4.95 13.80
CA ASN A 151 -8.06 4.75 14.77
C ASN A 151 -8.38 5.51 16.05
N GLY A 152 -8.26 4.88 17.23
CA GLY A 152 -8.53 5.50 18.52
C GLY A 152 -9.96 6.02 18.67
N GLY A 153 -10.95 5.44 17.96
CA GLY A 153 -12.34 5.90 17.96
C GLY A 153 -12.64 7.05 17.00
N SER A 154 -11.63 7.58 16.31
CA SER A 154 -11.78 8.63 15.29
C SER A 154 -11.81 8.03 13.88
N ILE A 155 -12.71 8.52 13.03
CA ILE A 155 -12.71 8.16 11.59
C ILE A 155 -11.59 8.94 10.93
N ILE A 156 -10.63 8.22 10.32
CA ILE A 156 -9.51 8.77 9.58
C ILE A 156 -9.71 8.71 8.06
N GLY A 157 -10.94 8.51 7.61
CA GLY A 157 -11.35 8.59 6.22
C GLY A 157 -11.74 7.26 5.60
N TYR A 158 -11.79 7.26 4.28
CA TYR A 158 -12.18 6.12 3.47
C TYR A 158 -11.07 5.77 2.50
N ILE A 159 -10.99 4.50 2.14
CA ILE A 159 -10.07 4.01 1.11
C ILE A 159 -10.76 2.93 0.29
N SER A 160 -10.65 3.04 -1.01
CA SER A 160 -11.16 2.06 -1.96
C SER A 160 -10.02 1.30 -2.66
N ARG A 161 -10.36 0.20 -3.30
CA ARG A 161 -9.43 -0.49 -4.20
C ARG A 161 -8.95 0.43 -5.33
N ARG A 162 -9.80 1.34 -5.80
CA ARG A 162 -9.46 2.30 -6.86
C ARG A 162 -8.39 3.28 -6.38
N ASP A 163 -8.51 3.83 -5.17
CA ASP A 163 -7.50 4.75 -4.61
C ASP A 163 -6.12 4.10 -4.54
N VAL A 164 -6.07 2.83 -4.11
CA VAL A 164 -4.82 2.05 -4.07
C VAL A 164 -4.26 1.83 -5.48
N ALA A 165 -5.11 1.42 -6.44
CA ALA A 165 -4.69 1.19 -7.82
C ALA A 165 -4.15 2.46 -8.48
N GLU A 166 -4.80 3.59 -8.27
CA GLU A 166 -4.38 4.89 -8.80
C GLU A 166 -3.08 5.36 -8.15
N THR A 167 -2.94 5.19 -6.84
CA THR A 167 -1.66 5.48 -6.16
C THR A 167 -0.50 4.71 -6.79
N ILE A 168 -0.66 3.41 -7.05
CA ILE A 168 0.38 2.59 -7.68
C ILE A 168 0.63 3.04 -9.13
N ARG A 169 -0.42 3.30 -9.90
CA ARG A 169 -0.34 3.67 -11.31
C ARG A 169 0.40 4.98 -11.52
N TYR A 170 0.18 5.95 -10.64
CA TYR A 170 0.67 7.31 -10.79
C TYR A 170 1.90 7.63 -9.94
N ILE A 171 2.62 6.62 -9.42
CA ILE A 171 3.85 6.84 -8.63
C ILE A 171 4.80 7.87 -9.27
N PRO A 172 5.11 7.80 -10.59
CA PRO A 172 6.03 8.74 -11.21
C PRO A 172 5.50 10.19 -11.25
N GLU A 173 4.18 10.36 -11.19
CA GLU A 173 3.49 11.65 -11.31
C GLU A 173 3.09 12.22 -9.95
N LEU A 174 3.17 11.44 -8.87
CA LEU A 174 2.87 11.91 -7.53
C LEU A 174 3.84 13.03 -7.12
N GLU A 175 3.30 14.04 -6.46
CA GLU A 175 4.13 15.06 -5.83
C GLU A 175 5.06 14.43 -4.77
N ASN A 176 6.27 14.99 -4.66
CA ASN A 176 7.20 14.59 -3.61
C ASN A 176 6.83 15.33 -2.32
N PRO A 177 6.24 14.66 -1.31
CA PRO A 177 5.75 15.34 -0.12
C PRO A 177 6.90 15.96 0.68
N SER A 178 6.65 17.11 1.28
CA SER A 178 7.59 17.74 2.20
C SER A 178 7.68 16.97 3.53
N ASP A 179 8.64 17.31 4.39
CA ASP A 179 8.72 16.73 5.74
C ASP A 179 7.52 17.15 6.60
N GLU A 180 7.00 18.35 6.38
CA GLU A 180 5.81 18.87 7.04
C GLU A 180 4.56 18.07 6.61
N ASP A 181 4.39 17.79 5.32
CA ASP A 181 3.29 16.97 4.81
C ASP A 181 3.31 15.56 5.44
N LEU A 182 4.49 14.94 5.49
CA LEU A 182 4.63 13.61 6.10
C LEU A 182 4.37 13.64 7.60
N ALA A 183 4.81 14.68 8.31
CA ALA A 183 4.55 14.85 9.74
C ALA A 183 3.05 15.07 10.01
N GLY A 184 2.41 15.94 9.24
CA GLY A 184 0.96 16.19 9.29
C GLY A 184 0.15 14.93 9.00
N PHE A 185 0.56 14.16 7.98
CA PHE A 185 -0.08 12.88 7.65
C PHE A 185 0.05 11.86 8.78
N ARG A 186 1.24 11.73 9.39
CA ARG A 186 1.43 10.81 10.52
C ARG A 186 0.59 11.19 11.73
N ALA A 187 0.47 12.48 12.02
CA ALA A 187 -0.41 12.98 13.08
C ALA A 187 -1.89 12.67 12.76
N TYR A 188 -2.30 12.87 11.53
CA TYR A 188 -3.65 12.54 11.07
C TYR A 188 -3.97 11.04 11.17
N MET A 189 -3.04 10.16 10.80
CA MET A 189 -3.20 8.70 10.89
C MET A 189 -3.20 8.18 12.34
N ASN A 190 -2.68 8.98 13.30
CA ASN A 190 -2.61 8.65 14.72
C ASN A 190 -3.23 9.77 15.56
N PRO A 191 -4.55 9.99 15.45
CA PRO A 191 -5.22 11.02 16.23
C PRO A 191 -5.06 10.72 17.74
N PRO A 192 -5.10 11.76 18.59
CA PRO A 192 -5.14 11.56 20.03
C PRO A 192 -6.39 10.77 20.41
N ASP A 193 -6.31 10.03 21.52
CA ASP A 193 -7.48 9.30 22.03
C ASP A 193 -8.61 10.28 22.32
N VAL A 194 -9.80 9.98 21.81
CA VAL A 194 -11.01 10.67 22.21
C VAL A 194 -11.34 10.19 23.63
N GLU A 195 -11.17 11.04 24.62
CA GLU A 195 -11.68 10.75 25.98
C GLU A 195 -13.19 10.51 25.87
N PRO A 196 -13.71 9.40 26.42
CA PRO A 196 -15.15 9.22 26.45
C PRO A 196 -15.76 10.42 27.19
N PRO A 197 -16.90 10.96 26.72
CA PRO A 197 -17.59 12.01 27.43
C PRO A 197 -17.79 11.54 28.88
N GLY A 198 -17.28 12.31 29.82
CA GLY A 198 -17.37 11.99 31.27
C GLY A 198 -18.81 11.71 31.62
N GLU A 199 -19.06 10.59 32.31
CA GLU A 199 -20.35 10.24 32.90
C GLU A 199 -20.78 11.28 33.96
#